data_bdc94564c30e781fe8d52ad28c8ec143
#
_entry.id   bdc94564c30e781fe8d52ad28c8ec143
#
_cell.length_a   1.000
_cell.length_b   1.000
_cell.length_c   1.000
_cell.angle_alpha   90.00
_cell.angle_beta   90.00
_cell.angle_gamma   90.00
#
_symmetry.space_group_name_H-M   'P 1'
#
loop_
_entity.id
_entity.type
_entity.pdbx_description
1 polymer ?
#
loop_
_entity_poly.entity_id
_entity_poly.type
_entity_poly.pdbx_seq_one_letter_code
_entity_poly.pdbx_strand_id
1 'polypeptide(L)'
;MDNQVQEAEVISHSPRIQSKPVYLTFPEAIKAVILGKRINKLEWNDKSIYGFLGTDGHLKINLPEKLSDWILNDGDLNGIDWIVLEEAN
;
A
#
# COMPACT_ATOMS: atom_id res chain seq x y z
N MET A 1 27.73 -0.01 23.39
CA MET A 1 27.35 0.42 23.29
C MET A 1 26.91 0.75 22.84
N ASP A 2 26.83 0.69 22.80
CA ASP A 2 26.18 1.20 22.45
C ASP A 2 25.78 1.29 21.84
N ASN A 3 25.74 1.12 21.91
CA ASN A 3 25.13 1.45 21.41
C ASN A 3 24.74 1.43 20.84
N GLN A 4 24.59 1.34 20.80
CA GLN A 4 24.00 1.67 20.44
C GLN A 4 23.50 1.78 20.03
N VAL A 5 23.66 1.37 20.15
CA VAL A 5 23.01 1.91 19.93
C VAL A 5 22.54 2.12 19.47
N GLN A 6 22.59 1.94 19.49
CA GLN A 6 22.07 2.47 19.30
C GLN A 6 21.62 2.72 18.75
N GLU A 7 21.62 2.47 18.77
CA GLU A 7 21.11 3.07 18.44
C GLU A 7 20.58 3.35 17.94
N ALA A 8 20.74 2.86 18.22
CA ALA A 8 20.13 3.45 17.97
C ALA A 8 19.64 3.65 17.49
N GLU A 9 19.47 3.57 17.57
CA GLU A 9 18.97 4.15 17.38
C GLU A 9 18.49 4.56 16.97
N VAL A 10 18.51 4.26 17.23
CA VAL A 10 17.99 5.04 16.99
C VAL A 10 17.44 5.36 16.54
N ILE A 11 17.29 5.35 16.73
CA ILE A 11 16.75 6.01 16.51
C ILE A 11 16.15 6.38 16.20
N SER A 12 15.91 6.42 16.36
CA SER A 12 15.26 7.11 16.16
C SER A 12 14.82 7.43 15.77
N HIS A 13 14.43 7.43 15.84
CA HIS A 13 13.95 8.11 15.45
C HIS A 13 13.50 8.51 14.81
N SER A 14 13.37 8.48 15.04
CA SER A 14 12.96 9.14 14.45
C SER A 14 12.50 9.24 13.76
N PRO A 15 12.17 9.50 14.02
CA PRO A 15 11.53 9.71 13.27
C PRO A 15 11.48 10.13 12.41
N ARG A 16 11.42 10.28 12.35
CA ARG A 16 11.30 10.83 11.44
C ARG A 16 11.41 10.81 10.50
N ILE A 17 11.24 10.91 10.52
CA ILE A 17 11.29 11.08 9.45
C ILE A 17 11.30 10.33 8.45
N GLN A 18 10.88 9.60 8.36
CA GLN A 18 10.88 9.06 7.27
C GLN A 18 10.00 9.37 6.31
N SER A 19 10.06 9.52 5.63
CA SER A 19 9.22 10.14 4.68
C SER A 19 9.10 9.37 3.40
N LYS A 20 9.82 8.36 3.22
CA LYS A 20 9.72 7.52 2.03
C LYS A 20 8.63 6.48 2.20
N PRO A 21 7.78 6.28 1.19
CA PRO A 21 6.82 5.19 1.28
C PRO A 21 7.54 3.85 1.26
N VAL A 22 6.92 2.87 1.89
CA VAL A 22 7.41 1.51 1.85
C VAL A 22 6.67 0.80 0.71
N TYR A 23 7.43 0.30 -0.26
CA TYR A 23 6.85 -0.40 -1.38
C TYR A 23 6.71 -1.88 -1.06
N LEU A 24 5.61 -2.45 -1.48
CA LEU A 24 5.24 -3.81 -1.13
C LEU A 24 5.15 -4.67 -2.38
N THR A 25 5.33 -5.96 -2.18
CA THR A 25 4.97 -6.94 -3.20
C THR A 25 3.46 -7.13 -3.20
N PHE A 26 2.94 -7.77 -4.23
CA PHE A 26 1.50 -7.97 -4.32
C PHE A 26 0.95 -8.81 -3.15
N PRO A 27 1.57 -9.93 -2.74
CA PRO A 27 1.03 -10.66 -1.59
C PRO A 27 0.93 -9.82 -0.32
N GLU A 28 1.90 -8.93 -0.11
CA GLU A 28 1.84 -8.03 1.03
C GLU A 28 0.71 -7.02 0.89
N ALA A 29 0.53 -6.51 -0.33
CA ALA A 29 -0.53 -5.54 -0.59
C ALA A 29 -1.90 -6.17 -0.45
N ILE A 30 -2.09 -7.38 -0.97
CA ILE A 30 -3.39 -8.02 -0.90
C ILE A 30 -3.76 -8.37 0.54
N LYS A 31 -2.76 -8.66 1.38
CA LYS A 31 -3.02 -8.86 2.79
C LYS A 31 -3.62 -7.60 3.41
N ALA A 32 -3.12 -6.44 3.03
CA ALA A 32 -3.68 -5.19 3.52
C ALA A 32 -5.12 -5.01 3.05
N VAL A 33 -5.41 -5.40 1.80
CA VAL A 33 -6.76 -5.32 1.26
C VAL A 33 -7.72 -6.19 2.06
N ILE A 34 -7.28 -7.39 2.40
CA ILE A 34 -8.11 -8.30 3.19
C ILE A 34 -8.40 -7.70 4.57
N LEU A 35 -7.48 -6.90 5.08
CA LEU A 35 -7.66 -6.22 6.36
C LEU A 35 -8.48 -4.93 6.24
N GLY A 36 -9.01 -4.64 5.06
CA GLY A 36 -9.89 -3.50 4.86
C GLY A 36 -9.19 -2.23 4.39
N LYS A 37 -7.96 -2.33 3.96
CA LYS A 37 -7.21 -1.16 3.52
C LYS A 37 -7.28 -1.02 2.00
N ARG A 38 -6.92 0.17 1.53
CA ARG A 38 -6.88 0.46 0.09
C ARG A 38 -5.43 0.44 -0.34
N ILE A 39 -5.19 -0.08 -1.55
CA ILE A 39 -3.84 -0.15 -2.09
C ILE A 39 -3.79 0.55 -3.45
N ASN A 40 -2.61 1.06 -3.76
CA ASN A 40 -2.35 1.76 -5.00
C ASN A 40 -1.01 1.26 -5.53
N LYS A 41 -0.83 1.38 -6.83
CA LYS A 41 0.42 0.99 -7.46
C LYS A 41 1.10 2.24 -7.98
N LEU A 42 2.38 2.38 -7.69
CA LEU A 42 3.12 3.57 -8.10
C LEU A 42 3.03 3.77 -9.61
N GLU A 43 3.07 2.68 -10.36
CA GLU A 43 2.98 2.70 -11.81
C GLU A 43 1.71 3.38 -12.31
N TRP A 44 0.63 3.34 -11.54
CA TRP A 44 -0.63 3.98 -11.94
C TRP A 44 -0.52 5.50 -11.96
N ASN A 45 0.40 6.05 -11.18
CA ASN A 45 0.69 7.47 -11.15
C ASN A 45 -0.54 8.33 -10.87
N ASP A 46 -1.46 7.80 -10.07
CA ASP A 46 -2.70 8.48 -9.71
C ASP A 46 -3.24 7.83 -8.46
N LYS A 47 -3.18 8.53 -7.34
CA LYS A 47 -3.61 7.98 -6.07
C LYS A 47 -5.11 7.93 -5.89
N SER A 48 -5.85 8.48 -6.84
CA SER A 48 -7.30 8.29 -6.82
C SER A 48 -7.70 6.92 -7.34
N ILE A 49 -6.76 6.18 -7.94
CA ILE A 49 -6.99 4.81 -8.37
C ILE A 49 -6.53 3.89 -7.25
N TYR A 50 -7.43 3.05 -6.75
CA TYR A 50 -7.03 2.14 -5.68
C TYR A 50 -7.88 0.88 -5.73
N GLY A 51 -7.26 -0.21 -5.24
CA GLY A 51 -7.95 -1.47 -5.08
C GLY A 51 -8.38 -1.67 -3.64
N PHE A 52 -9.49 -2.35 -3.45
CA PHE A 52 -10.00 -2.61 -2.11
C PHE A 52 -11.01 -3.76 -2.16
N LEU A 53 -11.37 -4.25 -1.00
CA LEU A 53 -12.36 -5.31 -0.88
C LEU A 53 -13.72 -4.66 -0.63
N GLY A 54 -14.66 -4.89 -1.51
CA GLY A 54 -16.01 -4.35 -1.36
C GLY A 54 -16.77 -5.06 -0.23
N THR A 55 -17.83 -4.43 0.21
CA THR A 55 -18.66 -5.00 1.28
C THR A 55 -19.35 -6.26 0.85
N ASP A 56 -19.45 -6.49 -0.46
CA ASP A 56 -20.03 -7.73 -1.00
C ASP A 56 -18.99 -8.86 -1.08
N GLY A 57 -17.77 -8.61 -0.61
CA GLY A 57 -16.72 -9.62 -0.64
C GLY A 57 -15.95 -9.69 -1.95
N HIS A 58 -16.25 -8.82 -2.90
CA HIS A 58 -15.59 -8.82 -4.19
C HIS A 58 -14.46 -7.81 -4.24
N LEU A 59 -13.41 -8.15 -4.95
CA LEU A 59 -12.28 -7.24 -5.14
C LEU A 59 -12.69 -6.16 -6.14
N LYS A 60 -12.48 -4.91 -5.76
CA LYS A 60 -12.92 -3.76 -6.54
C LYS A 60 -11.74 -2.85 -6.83
N ILE A 61 -11.89 -2.06 -7.89
CA ILE A 61 -10.94 -1.01 -8.20
C ILE A 61 -11.71 0.29 -8.42
N ASN A 62 -11.26 1.34 -7.76
CA ASN A 62 -11.82 2.66 -7.95
C ASN A 62 -11.04 3.35 -9.04
N LEU A 63 -11.70 3.64 -10.16
CA LEU A 63 -11.12 4.37 -11.28
C LEU A 63 -11.64 5.79 -11.26
N PRO A 64 -10.97 6.73 -11.96
CA PRO A 64 -11.42 8.12 -11.94
C PRO A 64 -12.88 8.29 -12.36
N GLU A 65 -13.38 7.43 -13.21
CA GLU A 65 -14.71 7.57 -13.78
C GLU A 65 -15.72 6.63 -13.21
N LYS A 66 -15.29 5.55 -12.57
CA LYS A 66 -16.24 4.56 -12.08
C LYS A 66 -15.56 3.56 -11.16
N LEU A 67 -16.41 2.90 -10.39
CA LEU A 67 -16.03 1.77 -9.57
C LEU A 67 -16.28 0.50 -10.39
N SER A 68 -15.32 -0.40 -10.40
CA SER A 68 -15.41 -1.63 -11.19
C SER A 68 -14.90 -2.81 -10.41
N ASP A 69 -15.25 -4.01 -10.85
CA ASP A 69 -14.59 -5.21 -10.39
C ASP A 69 -13.14 -5.14 -10.83
N TRP A 70 -12.23 -5.59 -9.99
CA TRP A 70 -10.82 -5.55 -10.29
C TRP A 70 -10.39 -6.92 -10.79
N ILE A 71 -10.06 -6.98 -12.07
CA ILE A 71 -9.55 -8.20 -12.69
C ILE A 71 -8.03 -8.09 -12.68
N LEU A 72 -7.39 -8.97 -11.95
CA LEU A 72 -5.94 -8.92 -11.81
C LEU A 72 -5.26 -9.44 -13.06
N ASN A 73 -4.10 -8.87 -13.36
CA ASN A 73 -3.29 -9.32 -14.49
C ASN A 73 -1.88 -9.64 -13.99
N ASP A 74 -1.03 -10.13 -14.90
CA ASP A 74 0.32 -10.54 -14.53
C ASP A 74 1.12 -9.37 -13.96
N GLY A 75 0.96 -8.19 -14.52
CA GLY A 75 1.65 -7.01 -14.02
C GLY A 75 1.26 -6.67 -12.61
N ASP A 76 0.00 -6.88 -12.26
CA ASP A 76 -0.46 -6.66 -10.89
C ASP A 76 0.18 -7.68 -9.95
N LEU A 77 0.17 -8.94 -10.35
CA LEU A 77 0.64 -10.03 -9.48
C LEU A 77 2.14 -9.94 -9.23
N ASN A 78 2.90 -9.46 -10.21
CA ASN A 78 4.34 -9.40 -10.12
C ASN A 78 4.86 -8.03 -9.71
N GLY A 79 3.97 -7.08 -9.46
CA GLY A 79 4.37 -5.73 -9.09
C GLY A 79 5.06 -5.70 -7.74
N ILE A 80 6.03 -4.80 -7.62
CA ILE A 80 6.76 -4.61 -6.38
C ILE A 80 6.70 -3.14 -5.93
N ASP A 81 5.77 -2.39 -6.49
CA ASP A 81 5.63 -0.97 -6.23
C ASP A 81 4.26 -0.64 -5.62
N TRP A 82 3.70 -1.59 -4.88
CA TRP A 82 2.41 -1.39 -4.21
C TRP A 82 2.59 -0.56 -2.94
N ILE A 83 1.61 0.27 -2.64
CA ILE A 83 1.59 1.02 -1.39
C ILE A 83 0.19 0.92 -0.78
N VAL A 84 0.14 1.06 0.53
CA VAL A 84 -1.13 1.10 1.24
C VAL A 84 -1.49 2.57 1.42
N LEU A 85 -2.71 2.94 1.02
CA LEU A 85 -3.19 4.29 1.18
C LEU A 85 -3.77 4.44 2.58
N GLU A 86 -3.30 5.45 3.29
CA GLU A 86 -3.83 5.70 4.61
C GLU A 86 -5.19 6.35 4.52
N GLU A 87 -6.05 6.01 5.47
CA GLU A 87 -7.36 6.63 5.52
C GLU A 87 -7.20 8.10 5.87
N ALA A 88 -7.92 8.93 5.14
CA ALA A 88 -8.00 10.33 5.49
C ALA A 88 -9.00 10.46 6.63
N ASN A 89 -8.58 11.04 7.69
CA ASN A 89 -9.46 11.19 8.85
C ASN A 89 -9.70 12.63 9.17
#